data_d5adc280a2ed319a6cc97f76ceabdd23
#
_entry.id   d5adc280a2ed319a6cc97f76ceabdd23
#
_cell.length_a   1.000
_cell.length_b   1.000
_cell.length_c   1.000
_cell.angle_alpha   90.00
_cell.angle_beta   90.00
_cell.angle_gamma   90.00
#
_symmetry.space_group_name_H-M   'P 1'
#
loop_
_entity.id
_entity.type
_entity.pdbx_description
1 polymer ?
#
loop_
_entity_poly.entity_id
_entity_poly.type
_entity_poly.pdbx_seq_one_letter_code
_entity_poly.pdbx_strand_id
1 'polypeptide(L)'
;MRNTLLKPILSLSVLMGASGCFTQGYAEDIVIVDGLWKISYIENDHAFRVNVLNEDGSARKCLFTRSASEVAYDNLAGESRTVTPASFADIKQTEEQVSDEFGAGTSYTFTFTRPDNGDDVQMVQRFCVYEENDFLITDLSIEGDEAIRSNYLAPVSVSQMYVLFSESEDNRMLKVPFDNDGFVRYHKNRLTGDMTSYEVSALYAGESRRGIVLGSVEHNRWKSAVAVSYTHLTL
;
A
#
# COMPACT_ATOMS: atom_id res chain seq x y z
N MET A 1 18.81 -32.50 -16.75
CA MET A 1 19.82 -31.46 -16.51
C MET A 1 19.16 -30.12 -16.76
N ARG A 2 18.69 -29.45 -15.70
CA ARG A 2 18.08 -28.13 -15.79
C ARG A 2 19.17 -27.09 -15.54
N ASN A 3 19.41 -26.23 -16.52
CA ASN A 3 20.32 -25.10 -16.40
C ASN A 3 19.66 -24.03 -15.53
N THR A 4 20.19 -23.83 -14.33
CA THR A 4 19.86 -22.71 -13.47
C THR A 4 20.60 -21.48 -14.01
N LEU A 5 19.90 -20.61 -14.69
CA LEU A 5 20.40 -19.26 -15.03
C LEU A 5 20.30 -18.38 -13.80
N LEU A 6 21.43 -18.07 -13.19
CA LEU A 6 21.55 -17.00 -12.20
C LEU A 6 21.20 -15.67 -12.88
N LYS A 7 20.13 -15.03 -12.42
CA LYS A 7 19.80 -13.65 -12.78
C LYS A 7 20.73 -12.70 -12.03
N PRO A 8 21.35 -11.71 -12.71
CA PRO A 8 22.14 -10.70 -12.02
C PRO A 8 21.22 -9.74 -11.27
N ILE A 9 21.43 -9.61 -9.98
CA ILE A 9 20.89 -8.55 -9.14
C ILE A 9 21.60 -7.25 -9.56
N LEU A 10 20.92 -6.36 -10.23
CA LEU A 10 21.42 -5.04 -10.55
C LEU A 10 21.05 -4.08 -9.41
N SER A 11 21.88 -4.04 -8.37
CA SER A 11 21.83 -2.96 -7.39
C SER A 11 22.61 -1.78 -7.95
N LEU A 12 21.90 -0.73 -8.34
CA LEU A 12 22.51 0.53 -8.76
C LEU A 12 22.84 1.36 -7.52
N SER A 13 24.02 1.16 -6.94
CA SER A 13 24.57 2.03 -5.91
C SER A 13 25.27 3.20 -6.62
N VAL A 14 24.68 4.38 -6.56
CA VAL A 14 25.35 5.60 -7.02
C VAL A 14 26.24 6.13 -5.89
N LEU A 15 27.56 5.98 -6.04
CA LEU A 15 28.54 6.70 -5.23
C LEU A 15 28.61 8.15 -5.71
N MET A 16 28.21 9.08 -4.88
CA MET A 16 28.41 10.50 -5.12
C MET A 16 29.75 10.97 -4.52
N GLY A 17 30.64 11.44 -5.41
CA GLY A 17 31.80 12.25 -5.05
C GLY A 17 31.38 13.69 -4.71
N ALA A 18 31.91 14.19 -3.61
CA ALA A 18 31.65 15.54 -3.10
C ALA A 18 32.17 16.61 -4.07
N SER A 19 31.31 17.50 -4.52
CA SER A 19 31.65 18.86 -4.94
C SER A 19 30.48 19.78 -4.61
N GLY A 20 30.72 20.74 -3.75
CA GLY A 20 29.70 21.64 -3.24
C GLY A 20 29.12 22.55 -4.32
N CYS A 21 27.83 22.44 -4.46
CA CYS A 21 26.96 23.47 -5.00
C CYS A 21 25.65 23.36 -4.24
N PHE A 22 25.24 24.41 -3.57
CA PHE A 22 23.93 24.48 -2.92
C PHE A 22 22.85 24.48 -4.00
N THR A 23 22.39 23.31 -4.41
CA THR A 23 21.13 23.14 -5.08
C THR A 23 20.07 22.80 -4.03
N GLN A 24 18.95 23.51 -4.02
CA GLN A 24 17.75 23.07 -3.32
C GLN A 24 17.53 21.61 -3.69
N GLY A 25 17.83 20.69 -2.74
CA GLY A 25 17.70 19.27 -2.96
C GLY A 25 16.22 18.94 -3.14
N TYR A 26 15.82 18.58 -4.34
CA TYR A 26 14.62 17.78 -4.51
C TYR A 26 14.92 16.45 -3.82
N ALA A 27 14.09 16.09 -2.86
CA ALA A 27 14.17 14.78 -2.25
C ALA A 27 14.02 13.71 -3.35
N GLU A 28 14.81 12.67 -3.26
CA GLU A 28 14.89 11.64 -4.30
C GLU A 28 13.84 10.56 -4.04
N ASP A 29 13.06 10.20 -5.06
CA ASP A 29 12.08 9.11 -4.97
C ASP A 29 12.78 7.79 -4.62
N ILE A 30 12.18 7.01 -3.70
CA ILE A 30 12.63 5.66 -3.38
C ILE A 30 11.91 4.68 -4.31
N VAL A 31 12.66 3.92 -5.11
CA VAL A 31 12.10 2.99 -6.09
C VAL A 31 12.58 1.57 -5.84
N ILE A 32 11.64 0.66 -5.67
CA ILE A 32 11.83 -0.78 -5.50
C ILE A 32 11.24 -1.48 -6.72
N VAL A 33 12.01 -2.41 -7.29
CA VAL A 33 11.56 -3.31 -8.37
C VAL A 33 11.89 -4.73 -7.96
N ASP A 34 10.84 -5.53 -7.74
CA ASP A 34 10.97 -6.93 -7.35
C ASP A 34 9.87 -7.76 -8.00
N GLY A 35 10.27 -8.79 -8.76
CA GLY A 35 9.35 -9.63 -9.51
C GLY A 35 8.42 -8.83 -10.41
N LEU A 36 7.12 -9.00 -10.20
CA LEU A 36 6.06 -8.29 -10.93
C LEU A 36 5.80 -6.87 -10.41
N TRP A 37 6.44 -6.46 -9.31
CA TRP A 37 6.07 -5.27 -8.59
C TRP A 37 7.09 -4.14 -8.76
N LYS A 38 6.58 -2.94 -8.98
CA LYS A 38 7.34 -1.71 -8.82
C LYS A 38 6.63 -0.83 -7.80
N ILE A 39 7.27 -0.65 -6.66
CA ILE A 39 6.80 0.18 -5.56
C ILE A 39 7.69 1.41 -5.52
N SER A 40 7.09 2.60 -5.60
CA SER A 40 7.80 3.85 -5.54
C SER A 40 7.21 4.74 -4.45
N TYR A 41 8.03 5.23 -3.54
CA TYR A 41 7.65 6.34 -2.69
C TYR A 41 8.05 7.64 -3.39
N ILE A 42 7.06 8.48 -3.66
CA ILE A 42 7.23 9.76 -4.34
C ILE A 42 7.32 10.85 -3.27
N GLU A 43 8.52 11.34 -3.02
CA GLU A 43 8.80 12.24 -1.92
C GLU A 43 7.98 13.53 -1.99
N ASN A 44 7.89 14.15 -3.15
CA ASN A 44 7.11 15.38 -3.34
C ASN A 44 5.60 15.21 -3.14
N ASP A 45 5.09 14.00 -3.28
CA ASP A 45 3.68 13.66 -3.10
C ASP A 45 3.40 13.07 -1.71
N HIS A 46 4.44 12.71 -0.95
CA HIS A 46 4.37 11.93 0.28
C HIS A 46 3.47 10.69 0.13
N ALA A 47 3.60 10.00 -0.98
CA ALA A 47 2.68 8.93 -1.36
C ALA A 47 3.38 7.81 -2.14
N PHE A 48 2.80 6.63 -2.06
CA PHE A 48 3.25 5.47 -2.81
C PHE A 48 2.58 5.39 -4.19
N ARG A 49 3.35 4.90 -5.15
CA ARG A 49 2.87 4.42 -6.44
C ARG A 49 3.19 2.94 -6.57
N VAL A 50 2.18 2.14 -6.92
CA VAL A 50 2.35 0.69 -7.09
C VAL A 50 1.97 0.32 -8.52
N ASN A 51 2.91 -0.30 -9.23
CA ASN A 51 2.72 -0.79 -10.59
C ASN A 51 2.94 -2.30 -10.65
N VAL A 52 2.17 -2.96 -11.50
CA VAL A 52 2.44 -4.31 -11.96
C VAL A 52 3.25 -4.22 -13.24
N LEU A 53 4.32 -4.99 -13.35
CA LEU A 53 5.22 -5.01 -14.49
C LEU A 53 4.92 -6.20 -15.42
N ASN A 54 5.32 -6.06 -16.67
CA ASN A 54 5.47 -7.17 -17.61
C ASN A 54 6.82 -7.87 -17.38
N GLU A 55 7.03 -9.02 -18.00
CA GLU A 55 8.29 -9.76 -17.95
C GLU A 55 9.49 -8.96 -18.48
N ASP A 56 9.27 -8.01 -19.38
CA ASP A 56 10.30 -7.10 -19.93
C ASP A 56 10.58 -5.89 -19.01
N GLY A 57 9.94 -5.82 -17.85
CA GLY A 57 10.08 -4.72 -16.89
C GLY A 57 9.28 -3.46 -17.24
N SER A 58 8.56 -3.43 -18.35
CA SER A 58 7.65 -2.32 -18.67
C SER A 58 6.42 -2.32 -17.76
N ALA A 59 5.86 -1.15 -17.48
CA ALA A 59 4.67 -1.05 -16.64
C ALA A 59 3.46 -1.64 -17.37
N ARG A 60 2.94 -2.76 -16.86
CA ARG A 60 1.70 -3.38 -17.33
C ARG A 60 0.48 -2.60 -16.87
N LYS A 61 0.47 -2.22 -15.60
CA LYS A 61 -0.64 -1.52 -14.97
C LYS A 61 -0.18 -0.74 -13.75
N CYS A 62 -0.61 0.49 -13.62
CA CYS A 62 -0.54 1.23 -12.37
C CYS A 62 -1.77 0.90 -11.54
N LEU A 63 -1.59 0.33 -10.36
CA LEU A 63 -2.68 0.01 -9.43
C LEU A 63 -3.05 1.26 -8.62
N PHE A 64 -2.03 1.91 -8.06
CA PHE A 64 -2.20 3.12 -7.27
C PHE A 64 -1.23 4.19 -7.77
N THR A 65 -1.72 5.36 -8.08
CA THR A 65 -0.89 6.48 -8.55
C THR A 65 -0.38 7.35 -7.41
N ARG A 66 -1.20 7.51 -6.37
CA ARG A 66 -0.92 8.31 -5.16
C ARG A 66 -1.68 7.67 -4.00
N SER A 67 -1.05 6.70 -3.37
CA SER A 67 -1.58 6.03 -2.19
C SER A 67 -0.84 6.55 -0.96
N ALA A 68 -1.54 7.20 -0.06
CA ALA A 68 -1.03 7.50 1.27
C ALA A 68 -1.52 6.44 2.26
N SER A 69 -0.68 6.12 3.24
CA SER A 69 -1.15 5.41 4.44
C SER A 69 -1.78 6.42 5.39
N GLU A 70 -2.76 6.00 6.17
CA GLU A 70 -3.40 6.88 7.15
C GLU A 70 -3.62 6.13 8.46
N VAL A 71 -3.25 6.76 9.58
CA VAL A 71 -3.45 6.23 10.93
C VAL A 71 -4.13 7.28 11.78
N ALA A 72 -5.23 6.90 12.44
CA ALA A 72 -5.78 7.69 13.53
C ALA A 72 -5.45 7.04 14.87
N TYR A 73 -4.98 7.84 15.82
CA TYR A 73 -4.62 7.37 17.16
C TYR A 73 -4.95 8.42 18.23
N ASP A 74 -5.10 7.96 19.46
CA ASP A 74 -5.15 8.84 20.64
C ASP A 74 -3.79 8.81 21.32
N ASN A 75 -3.22 10.01 21.55
CA ASN A 75 -1.99 10.16 22.30
C ASN A 75 -2.24 10.00 23.82
N LEU A 76 -1.18 10.06 24.62
CA LEU A 76 -1.31 9.90 26.08
C LEU A 76 -2.16 10.96 26.75
N ALA A 77 -2.25 12.15 26.19
CA ALA A 77 -3.13 13.21 26.69
C ALA A 77 -4.60 12.95 26.36
N GLY A 78 -4.90 11.87 25.59
CA GLY A 78 -6.25 11.55 25.14
C GLY A 78 -6.69 12.41 23.96
N GLU A 79 -5.76 13.03 23.24
CA GLU A 79 -6.05 13.82 22.05
C GLU A 79 -6.01 12.94 20.82
N SER A 80 -7.06 12.99 20.00
CA SER A 80 -7.12 12.26 18.75
C SER A 80 -6.25 12.94 17.68
N ARG A 81 -5.41 12.17 17.02
CA ARG A 81 -4.51 12.58 15.96
C ARG A 81 -4.76 11.74 14.71
N THR A 82 -4.54 12.32 13.55
CA THR A 82 -4.48 11.59 12.27
C THR A 82 -3.17 11.95 11.60
N VAL A 83 -2.41 10.94 11.20
CA VAL A 83 -1.11 11.10 10.51
C VAL A 83 -1.09 10.33 9.21
N THR A 84 -0.34 10.87 8.27
CA THR A 84 0.00 10.28 6.96
C THR A 84 1.50 10.42 6.75
N PRO A 85 2.11 9.85 5.71
CA PRO A 85 3.51 10.08 5.39
C PRO A 85 3.92 11.56 5.37
N ALA A 86 3.01 12.45 4.93
CA ALA A 86 3.24 13.89 4.90
C ALA A 86 3.37 14.56 6.29
N SER A 87 2.93 13.88 7.35
CA SER A 87 3.03 14.36 8.72
C SER A 87 4.43 14.18 9.34
N PHE A 88 5.35 13.52 8.65
CA PHE A 88 6.66 13.15 9.18
C PHE A 88 7.79 13.84 8.41
N ALA A 89 8.83 14.24 9.15
CA ALA A 89 9.98 14.93 8.56
C ALA A 89 11.02 13.99 7.96
N ASP A 90 11.11 12.77 8.47
CA ASP A 90 12.11 11.79 8.02
C ASP A 90 11.47 10.49 7.56
N ILE A 91 12.11 9.90 6.56
CA ILE A 91 11.80 8.57 6.06
C ILE A 91 13.07 7.72 5.99
N LYS A 92 12.95 6.46 6.40
CA LYS A 92 14.00 5.45 6.23
C LYS A 92 13.40 4.22 5.57
N GLN A 93 14.05 3.74 4.50
CA GLN A 93 13.71 2.47 3.86
C GLN A 93 14.75 1.41 4.23
N THR A 94 14.26 0.19 4.53
CA THR A 94 15.09 -1.01 4.76
C THR A 94 14.47 -2.21 4.04
N GLU A 95 15.29 -3.22 3.76
CA GLU A 95 14.85 -4.49 3.19
C GLU A 95 15.35 -5.67 4.03
N GLU A 96 14.55 -6.72 4.07
CA GLU A 96 14.86 -7.95 4.81
C GLU A 96 14.27 -9.14 4.07
N GLN A 97 15.03 -10.25 4.04
CA GLN A 97 14.51 -11.52 3.54
C GLN A 97 13.55 -12.12 4.55
N VAL A 98 12.39 -12.55 4.06
CA VAL A 98 11.35 -13.18 4.88
C VAL A 98 11.04 -14.59 4.39
N SER A 99 10.59 -15.42 5.31
CA SER A 99 10.06 -16.75 5.00
C SER A 99 8.98 -17.10 6.01
N ASP A 100 7.75 -17.15 5.55
CA ASP A 100 6.56 -17.38 6.37
C ASP A 100 5.59 -18.34 5.66
N GLU A 101 4.31 -18.37 6.08
CA GLU A 101 3.28 -19.20 5.48
C GLU A 101 2.97 -18.87 4.00
N PHE A 102 3.34 -17.69 3.52
CA PHE A 102 3.17 -17.29 2.13
C PHE A 102 4.38 -17.65 1.26
N GLY A 103 5.48 -18.10 1.87
CA GLY A 103 6.70 -18.51 1.19
C GLY A 103 7.91 -17.65 1.49
N ALA A 104 8.93 -17.79 0.65
CA ALA A 104 10.11 -16.94 0.68
C ALA A 104 9.90 -15.67 -0.10
N GLY A 105 10.47 -14.57 0.38
CA GLY A 105 10.31 -13.27 -0.27
C GLY A 105 11.15 -12.17 0.37
N THR A 106 10.88 -10.93 -0.01
CA THR A 106 11.54 -9.75 0.53
C THR A 106 10.51 -8.80 1.13
N SER A 107 10.78 -8.33 2.33
CA SER A 107 10.03 -7.29 3.02
C SER A 107 10.73 -5.94 2.86
N TYR A 108 10.02 -4.95 2.36
CA TYR A 108 10.45 -3.58 2.19
C TYR A 108 9.73 -2.69 3.19
N THR A 109 10.47 -2.16 4.16
CA THR A 109 9.92 -1.38 5.28
C THR A 109 10.26 0.09 5.12
N PHE A 110 9.24 0.94 5.20
CA PHE A 110 9.35 2.38 5.23
C PHE A 110 8.96 2.87 6.63
N THR A 111 9.91 3.45 7.34
CA THR A 111 9.73 4.00 8.69
C THR A 111 9.73 5.52 8.61
N PHE A 112 8.63 6.12 9.03
CA PHE A 112 8.42 7.56 9.09
C PHE A 112 8.58 8.02 10.52
N THR A 113 9.47 9.00 10.77
CA THR A 113 9.80 9.48 12.11
C THR A 113 9.75 11.00 12.18
N ARG A 114 9.73 11.53 13.40
CA ARG A 114 9.61 12.96 13.72
C ARG A 114 8.33 13.58 13.15
N PRO A 115 7.16 13.24 13.71
CA PRO A 115 5.90 13.84 13.29
C PRO A 115 5.87 15.33 13.62
N ASP A 116 5.16 16.12 12.82
CA ASP A 116 5.02 17.57 12.94
C ASP A 116 4.22 18.01 14.17
N ASN A 117 3.41 17.10 14.72
CA ASN A 117 2.59 17.32 15.93
C ASN A 117 3.38 17.21 17.24
N GLY A 118 4.65 16.79 17.19
CA GLY A 118 5.55 16.70 18.34
C GLY A 118 5.33 15.47 19.24
N ASP A 119 4.44 14.54 18.86
CA ASP A 119 4.28 13.26 19.55
C ASP A 119 5.50 12.34 19.29
N ASP A 120 5.83 11.48 20.24
CA ASP A 120 6.91 10.50 20.09
C ASP A 120 6.36 9.21 19.47
N VAL A 121 6.06 9.28 18.18
CA VAL A 121 5.52 8.16 17.42
C VAL A 121 6.25 8.00 16.08
N GLN A 122 6.28 6.77 15.59
CA GLN A 122 6.69 6.44 14.23
C GLN A 122 5.58 5.65 13.53
N MET A 123 5.42 5.93 12.24
CA MET A 123 4.54 5.15 11.38
C MET A 123 5.39 4.21 10.52
N VAL A 124 5.01 2.94 10.46
CA VAL A 124 5.74 1.93 9.71
C VAL A 124 4.82 1.32 8.67
N GLN A 125 5.18 1.50 7.39
CA GLN A 125 4.53 0.86 6.25
C GLN A 125 5.45 -0.22 5.68
N ARG A 126 4.92 -1.43 5.52
CA ARG A 126 5.68 -2.55 4.98
C ARG A 126 5.00 -3.12 3.74
N PHE A 127 5.82 -3.55 2.78
CA PHE A 127 5.41 -4.27 1.59
C PHE A 127 6.20 -5.57 1.49
N CYS A 128 5.51 -6.71 1.36
CA CYS A 128 6.15 -8.01 1.18
C CYS A 128 5.87 -8.55 -0.23
N VAL A 129 6.94 -8.86 -0.95
CA VAL A 129 6.92 -9.48 -2.28
C VAL A 129 7.43 -10.90 -2.14
N TYR A 130 6.67 -11.87 -2.63
CA TYR A 130 7.00 -13.30 -2.53
C TYR A 130 7.44 -13.86 -3.88
N GLU A 131 8.47 -14.72 -3.86
CA GLU A 131 9.14 -15.23 -5.08
C GLU A 131 8.21 -16.06 -5.99
N GLU A 132 7.28 -16.82 -5.41
CA GLU A 132 6.41 -17.74 -6.14
C GLU A 132 4.95 -17.25 -6.23
N ASN A 133 4.69 -16.01 -5.81
CA ASN A 133 3.32 -15.49 -5.73
C ASN A 133 3.15 -14.15 -6.46
N ASP A 134 1.99 -13.98 -7.10
CA ASP A 134 1.62 -12.79 -7.85
C ASP A 134 0.86 -11.75 -7.00
N PHE A 135 0.78 -11.92 -5.68
CA PHE A 135 0.16 -10.96 -4.79
C PHE A 135 1.21 -10.11 -4.05
N LEU A 136 0.79 -8.96 -3.60
CA LEU A 136 1.55 -8.05 -2.74
C LEU A 136 0.84 -7.97 -1.39
N ILE A 137 1.56 -8.23 -0.31
CA ILE A 137 1.06 -7.97 1.05
C ILE A 137 1.57 -6.61 1.50
N THR A 138 0.70 -5.85 2.14
CA THR A 138 1.09 -4.60 2.80
C THR A 138 0.47 -4.53 4.19
N ASP A 139 1.23 -4.04 5.14
CA ASP A 139 0.76 -3.75 6.49
C ASP A 139 1.22 -2.36 6.97
N LEU A 140 0.52 -1.86 7.97
CA LEU A 140 0.73 -0.55 8.55
C LEU A 140 0.66 -0.65 10.07
N SER A 141 1.66 -0.09 10.75
CA SER A 141 1.65 0.07 12.20
C SER A 141 1.96 1.50 12.61
N ILE A 142 1.55 1.84 13.82
CA ILE A 142 1.97 3.02 14.57
C ILE A 142 2.62 2.55 15.85
N GLU A 143 3.80 3.05 16.14
CA GLU A 143 4.62 2.67 17.28
C GLU A 143 5.00 3.93 18.04
N GLY A 144 5.15 3.85 19.36
CA GLY A 144 5.59 4.94 20.21
C GLY A 144 6.21 4.40 21.49
N ASP A 145 7.05 5.18 22.16
CA ASP A 145 7.69 4.81 23.41
C ASP A 145 6.69 4.65 24.56
N GLU A 146 5.50 5.24 24.41
CA GLU A 146 4.44 5.17 25.38
C GLU A 146 3.18 4.52 24.76
N ALA A 147 2.26 4.06 25.61
CA ALA A 147 1.04 3.39 25.16
C ALA A 147 0.14 4.35 24.37
N ILE A 148 0.01 4.14 23.10
CA ILE A 148 -0.95 4.80 22.21
C ILE A 148 -2.12 3.87 21.93
N ARG A 149 -3.26 4.43 21.53
CA ARG A 149 -4.45 3.68 21.12
C ARG A 149 -4.81 4.05 19.70
N SER A 150 -5.01 3.06 18.87
CA SER A 150 -5.53 3.27 17.51
C SER A 150 -6.73 2.37 17.26
N ASN A 151 -7.71 2.90 16.56
CA ASN A 151 -8.87 2.17 16.07
C ASN A 151 -9.03 2.30 14.54
N TYR A 152 -8.07 2.93 13.87
CA TYR A 152 -8.11 3.12 12.44
C TYR A 152 -6.69 3.11 11.85
N LEU A 153 -6.46 2.14 10.95
CA LEU A 153 -5.25 2.01 10.16
C LEU A 153 -5.68 1.72 8.72
N ALA A 154 -5.29 2.58 7.81
CA ALA A 154 -5.52 2.41 6.37
C ALA A 154 -4.17 2.28 5.65
N PRO A 155 -3.69 1.06 5.38
CA PRO A 155 -2.44 0.83 4.65
C PRO A 155 -2.47 1.42 3.24
N VAL A 156 -3.65 1.51 2.65
CA VAL A 156 -3.86 2.07 1.31
C VAL A 156 -5.03 3.05 1.35
N SER A 157 -4.74 4.31 1.08
CA SER A 157 -5.75 5.36 0.88
C SER A 157 -5.43 6.12 -0.40
N VAL A 158 -6.32 6.04 -1.39
CA VAL A 158 -6.12 6.62 -2.73
C VAL A 158 -7.15 7.71 -2.96
N SER A 159 -6.71 8.95 -3.02
CA SER A 159 -7.59 10.12 -3.17
C SER A 159 -8.22 10.25 -4.56
N GLN A 160 -7.65 9.59 -5.56
CA GLN A 160 -8.22 9.55 -6.92
C GLN A 160 -7.97 8.16 -7.50
N MET A 161 -9.03 7.41 -7.66
CA MET A 161 -8.99 6.13 -8.34
C MET A 161 -8.93 6.37 -9.85
N TYR A 162 -7.76 6.86 -10.33
CA TYR A 162 -7.50 6.87 -11.75
C TYR A 162 -7.29 5.44 -12.22
N VAL A 163 -8.43 4.83 -12.50
CA VAL A 163 -8.57 3.82 -13.53
C VAL A 163 -7.82 2.54 -13.27
N LEU A 164 -8.34 1.77 -12.37
CA LEU A 164 -8.16 0.32 -12.49
C LEU A 164 -8.72 -0.19 -13.83
N PHE A 165 -9.67 0.55 -14.44
CA PHE A 165 -10.44 0.09 -15.58
C PHE A 165 -10.70 1.24 -16.55
N SER A 166 -11.09 0.93 -17.79
CA SER A 166 -11.47 1.92 -18.78
C SER A 166 -12.70 2.71 -18.33
N GLU A 167 -12.74 4.01 -18.58
CA GLU A 167 -13.92 4.86 -18.31
C GLU A 167 -15.19 4.40 -19.07
N SER A 168 -14.99 3.67 -20.17
CA SER A 168 -16.08 3.11 -20.98
C SER A 168 -16.60 1.77 -20.46
N GLU A 169 -15.95 1.16 -19.48
CA GLU A 169 -16.33 -0.14 -18.97
C GLU A 169 -17.26 -0.03 -17.74
N ASP A 170 -18.10 -1.03 -17.58
CA ASP A 170 -18.99 -1.21 -16.44
C ASP A 170 -18.18 -1.64 -15.21
N ASN A 171 -17.62 -0.69 -14.48
CA ASN A 171 -16.84 -0.94 -13.28
C ASN A 171 -17.74 -1.42 -12.14
N ARG A 172 -17.33 -2.50 -11.48
CA ARG A 172 -18.08 -3.18 -10.43
C ARG A 172 -17.25 -3.45 -9.21
N MET A 173 -17.94 -3.53 -8.09
CA MET A 173 -17.38 -3.93 -6.81
C MET A 173 -18.16 -5.13 -6.26
N LEU A 174 -17.43 -6.16 -5.80
CA LEU A 174 -17.98 -7.19 -4.94
C LEU A 174 -18.13 -6.60 -3.54
N LYS A 175 -19.36 -6.59 -3.03
CA LYS A 175 -19.67 -6.14 -1.67
C LYS A 175 -19.94 -7.34 -0.79
N VAL A 176 -19.09 -7.51 0.24
CA VAL A 176 -19.27 -8.45 1.34
C VAL A 176 -19.87 -7.68 2.52
N PRO A 177 -20.99 -8.09 3.09
CA PRO A 177 -21.63 -7.40 4.19
C PRO A 177 -20.85 -7.56 5.50
N PHE A 178 -21.09 -6.66 6.46
CA PHE A 178 -20.45 -6.68 7.77
C PHE A 178 -20.71 -7.96 8.55
N ASP A 179 -21.97 -8.38 8.54
CA ASP A 179 -22.40 -9.61 9.18
C ASP A 179 -22.76 -10.64 8.10
N ASN A 180 -22.12 -11.79 8.17
CA ASN A 180 -22.24 -12.84 7.17
C ASN A 180 -23.12 -13.97 7.68
N ASP A 181 -24.25 -13.63 8.27
CA ASP A 181 -25.24 -14.63 8.62
C ASP A 181 -25.96 -15.17 7.37
N GLY A 182 -26.73 -16.24 7.52
CA GLY A 182 -27.37 -16.94 6.42
C GLY A 182 -28.42 -16.12 5.63
N PHE A 183 -28.72 -14.91 6.05
CA PHE A 183 -29.69 -14.00 5.40
C PHE A 183 -29.03 -12.95 4.53
N VAL A 184 -27.74 -12.70 4.73
CA VAL A 184 -27.00 -11.66 4.01
C VAL A 184 -26.28 -12.26 2.82
N ARG A 185 -26.45 -11.64 1.65
CA ARG A 185 -25.86 -12.11 0.39
C ARG A 185 -24.78 -11.17 -0.08
N TYR A 186 -23.78 -11.73 -0.74
CA TYR A 186 -22.80 -10.97 -1.49
C TYR A 186 -23.45 -10.29 -2.69
N HIS A 187 -23.09 -9.03 -2.91
CA HIS A 187 -23.63 -8.25 -4.02
C HIS A 187 -22.52 -7.77 -4.94
N LYS A 188 -22.79 -7.84 -6.24
CA LYS A 188 -21.99 -7.18 -7.26
C LYS A 188 -22.69 -5.89 -7.66
N ASN A 189 -22.15 -4.78 -7.29
CA ASN A 189 -22.72 -3.46 -7.60
C ASN A 189 -21.89 -2.75 -8.65
N ARG A 190 -22.54 -1.89 -9.44
CA ARG A 190 -21.81 -0.89 -10.22
C ARG A 190 -21.16 0.10 -9.27
N LEU A 191 -19.96 0.54 -9.63
CA LEU A 191 -19.21 1.52 -8.86
C LEU A 191 -19.73 2.92 -9.14
N THR A 192 -20.87 3.28 -8.54
CA THR A 192 -21.58 4.53 -8.82
C THR A 192 -21.73 5.44 -7.59
N GLY A 193 -21.18 5.07 -6.46
CA GLY A 193 -21.28 5.83 -5.21
C GLY A 193 -20.51 5.16 -4.09
N ASP A 194 -20.73 5.60 -2.87
CA ASP A 194 -20.06 5.09 -1.70
C ASP A 194 -20.45 3.64 -1.39
N MET A 195 -19.46 2.80 -1.27
CA MET A 195 -19.63 1.38 -0.97
C MET A 195 -18.55 0.90 -0.01
N THR A 196 -18.94 0.02 0.91
CA THR A 196 -18.02 -0.65 1.82
C THR A 196 -18.22 -2.15 1.71
N SER A 197 -17.12 -2.86 1.56
CA SER A 197 -17.02 -4.32 1.62
C SER A 197 -16.15 -4.69 2.80
N TYR A 198 -16.53 -5.72 3.54
CA TYR A 198 -15.80 -6.15 4.71
C TYR A 198 -14.91 -7.35 4.37
N GLU A 199 -13.67 -7.32 4.91
CA GLU A 199 -12.64 -8.35 4.81
C GLU A 199 -12.08 -8.58 3.41
N VAL A 200 -12.92 -8.67 2.39
CA VAL A 200 -12.49 -8.88 1.00
C VAL A 200 -13.39 -8.12 0.03
N SER A 201 -12.80 -7.66 -1.05
CA SER A 201 -13.52 -7.08 -2.18
C SER A 201 -12.83 -7.43 -3.50
N ALA A 202 -13.58 -7.38 -4.58
CA ALA A 202 -13.04 -7.36 -5.94
C ALA A 202 -13.55 -6.11 -6.65
N LEU A 203 -12.62 -5.34 -7.22
CA LEU A 203 -12.91 -4.23 -8.12
C LEU A 203 -12.59 -4.68 -9.54
N TYR A 204 -13.54 -4.66 -10.44
CA TYR A 204 -13.37 -5.22 -11.77
C TYR A 204 -14.24 -4.59 -12.84
N ALA A 205 -13.80 -4.68 -14.09
CA ALA A 205 -14.60 -4.34 -15.25
C ALA A 205 -15.59 -5.46 -15.57
N GLY A 206 -16.87 -5.13 -15.73
CA GLY A 206 -17.95 -6.10 -15.90
C GLY A 206 -17.81 -6.97 -17.15
N GLU A 207 -17.30 -6.39 -18.24
CA GLU A 207 -17.15 -7.07 -19.54
C GLU A 207 -15.85 -7.87 -19.64
N SER A 208 -14.71 -7.20 -19.46
CA SER A 208 -13.38 -7.84 -19.62
C SER A 208 -12.99 -8.75 -18.45
N ARG A 209 -13.67 -8.63 -17.32
CA ARG A 209 -13.36 -9.35 -16.06
C ARG A 209 -11.95 -9.05 -15.50
N ARG A 210 -11.28 -8.03 -16.04
CA ARG A 210 -10.03 -7.55 -15.47
C ARG A 210 -10.30 -6.77 -14.20
N GLY A 211 -9.51 -7.02 -13.17
CA GLY A 211 -9.72 -6.38 -11.88
C GLY A 211 -8.61 -6.65 -10.89
N ILE A 212 -8.85 -6.21 -9.68
CA ILE A 212 -8.01 -6.45 -8.51
C ILE A 212 -8.87 -7.06 -7.40
N VAL A 213 -8.29 -7.98 -6.66
CA VAL A 213 -8.85 -8.49 -5.41
C VAL A 213 -8.06 -7.86 -4.27
N LEU A 214 -8.76 -7.31 -3.31
CA LEU A 214 -8.24 -6.68 -2.11
C LEU A 214 -8.83 -7.40 -0.91
N GLY A 215 -8.01 -7.75 0.06
CA GLY A 215 -8.47 -8.47 1.23
C GLY A 215 -7.50 -8.39 2.39
N SER A 216 -8.02 -8.59 3.59
CA SER A 216 -7.24 -8.72 4.80
C SER A 216 -6.82 -10.17 5.00
N VAL A 217 -5.60 -10.39 5.44
CA VAL A 217 -5.06 -11.71 5.79
C VAL A 217 -5.08 -11.96 7.30
N GLU A 218 -5.30 -10.92 8.10
CA GLU A 218 -5.39 -11.01 9.55
C GLU A 218 -6.75 -10.54 10.06
N HIS A 219 -7.44 -11.37 10.86
CA HIS A 219 -8.79 -11.12 11.37
C HIS A 219 -8.91 -11.23 12.89
N ASN A 220 -7.80 -11.45 13.60
CA ASN A 220 -7.82 -11.76 15.03
C ASN A 220 -8.18 -10.55 15.90
N ARG A 221 -7.89 -9.35 15.45
CA ARG A 221 -8.02 -8.12 16.24
C ARG A 221 -8.89 -7.06 15.58
N TRP A 222 -8.88 -6.98 14.25
CA TRP A 222 -9.53 -5.91 13.50
C TRP A 222 -10.60 -6.44 12.56
N LYS A 223 -11.64 -5.65 12.38
CA LYS A 223 -12.58 -5.83 11.27
C LYS A 223 -12.09 -4.96 10.12
N SER A 224 -11.58 -5.60 9.09
CA SER A 224 -11.06 -4.90 7.91
C SER A 224 -12.18 -4.54 6.95
N ALA A 225 -12.00 -3.48 6.17
CA ALA A 225 -12.93 -3.08 5.15
C ALA A 225 -12.23 -2.47 3.95
N VAL A 226 -12.83 -2.63 2.78
CA VAL A 226 -12.49 -1.90 1.55
C VAL A 226 -13.61 -0.89 1.34
N ALA A 227 -13.31 0.39 1.55
CA ALA A 227 -14.23 1.47 1.32
C ALA A 227 -13.90 2.16 -0.01
N VAL A 228 -14.91 2.33 -0.85
CA VAL A 228 -14.80 3.01 -2.15
C VAL A 228 -15.84 4.10 -2.20
N SER A 229 -15.43 5.32 -2.46
CA SER A 229 -16.32 6.40 -2.87
C SER A 229 -16.14 6.68 -4.37
N TYR A 230 -16.94 7.56 -4.92
CA TYR A 230 -16.82 7.92 -6.33
C TYR A 230 -15.41 8.42 -6.70
N THR A 231 -14.66 8.94 -5.72
CA THR A 231 -13.34 9.54 -5.90
C THR A 231 -12.23 8.90 -5.05
N HIS A 232 -12.56 8.03 -4.09
CA HIS A 232 -11.59 7.50 -3.12
C HIS A 232 -11.66 5.99 -3.00
N LEU A 233 -10.51 5.37 -2.77
CA LEU A 233 -10.38 4.00 -2.29
C LEU A 233 -9.59 4.01 -0.98
N THR A 234 -10.15 3.39 0.06
CA THR A 234 -9.47 3.16 1.35
C THR A 234 -9.55 1.69 1.72
N LEU A 235 -8.43 1.15 2.17
CA LEU A 235 -8.26 -0.20 2.68
C LEU A 235 -7.92 -0.15 4.15
#